data_a06cc155a7b6a184ce351106be5de619
#
_entry.id   a06cc155a7b6a184ce351106be5de619
#
_cell.length_a   1.000
_cell.length_b   1.000
_cell.length_c   1.000
_cell.angle_alpha   90.00
_cell.angle_beta   90.00
_cell.angle_gamma   90.00
#
_symmetry.space_group_name_H-M   'P 1'
#
loop_
_entity.id
_entity.type
_entity.pdbx_description
1 polymer ?
#
loop_
_entity_poly.entity_id
_entity_poly.type
_entity_poly.pdbx_seq_one_letter_code
_entity_poly.pdbx_strand_id
1 'polypeptide(L)'
;MTDTLVDYDEVLTRYEPVIGLETHVELGTASKMFCGCSTTFGAEPNTQTCPVCLGLPGSLPVVNADAIESTIRIGLALGCRIASWSRFARKNYFYPDIPKGFQTSQYDEPLCTAGHLDVEVDGETYRVEIERVHIEEDTGKNLHVGGATGRIHGADHSLVDYNRAGIPLVEIVTRPIPGTGAKAPEVAKAYVTELREILLALGVSEVRMEQGNLRSDVNTSLAPIGSLEWGTRTETKNVNSLRSVERSVRFEMRRQAAVLDAGQRVVQETRHFHEDTGSTSEGRSKEEATDYRYFPEPDLVPLAPDEEWIEKLRAALPELPAARRARLQEEWGLSATEMAWLVNAGALGLVSETVAAGASPADARKWWLGELARRANDAGVDLAELPVTPRQVAELAGLVQAGTVNDQLARQALDGVLAGEGDPAAVVESRGLAIMGESDELVAAVDAAIEGNPDVAEKVRGGKVQAIGALVGAVMKTTRGKADAATVKRMLEERLIGS
;
A
#
# COMPACT_ATOMS: atom_id res chain seq x y z
N MET A 1 -31.85 -8.99 -16.43
CA MET A 1 -31.26 -10.20 -17.00
C MET A 1 -29.97 -10.42 -16.23
N THR A 2 -29.81 -11.55 -15.57
CA THR A 2 -28.53 -11.93 -14.96
C THR A 2 -27.57 -12.17 -16.10
N ASP A 3 -26.70 -11.18 -16.39
CA ASP A 3 -25.66 -11.33 -17.40
C ASP A 3 -24.80 -12.52 -17.01
N THR A 4 -24.92 -13.62 -17.77
CA THR A 4 -24.08 -14.79 -17.58
C THR A 4 -22.66 -14.38 -17.99
N LEU A 5 -21.81 -14.12 -17.02
CA LEU A 5 -20.42 -13.77 -17.27
C LEU A 5 -19.69 -14.93 -17.95
N VAL A 6 -18.86 -14.63 -18.94
CA VAL A 6 -17.95 -15.62 -19.54
C VAL A 6 -16.88 -16.01 -18.51
N ASP A 7 -16.43 -17.26 -18.57
CA ASP A 7 -15.29 -17.70 -17.75
C ASP A 7 -14.04 -16.90 -18.12
N TYR A 8 -13.21 -16.56 -17.11
CA TYR A 8 -12.06 -15.67 -17.32
C TYR A 8 -11.03 -16.25 -18.30
N ASP A 9 -10.72 -17.54 -18.17
CA ASP A 9 -9.75 -18.20 -19.03
C ASP A 9 -10.30 -18.33 -20.48
N GLU A 10 -11.61 -18.48 -20.61
CA GLU A 10 -12.28 -18.52 -21.91
C GLU A 10 -12.23 -17.14 -22.62
N VAL A 11 -12.37 -16.03 -21.88
CA VAL A 11 -12.19 -14.67 -22.43
C VAL A 11 -10.84 -14.54 -23.13
N LEU A 12 -9.79 -15.02 -22.48
CA LEU A 12 -8.40 -14.90 -22.94
C LEU A 12 -8.07 -15.74 -24.18
N THR A 13 -8.92 -16.67 -24.54
CA THR A 13 -8.75 -17.46 -25.80
C THR A 13 -9.24 -16.70 -27.03
N ARG A 14 -10.03 -15.62 -26.85
CA ARG A 14 -10.72 -14.93 -27.94
C ARG A 14 -10.45 -13.43 -27.98
N TYR A 15 -10.18 -12.84 -26.83
CA TYR A 15 -10.07 -11.40 -26.67
C TYR A 15 -8.78 -10.97 -26.00
N GLU A 16 -8.28 -9.83 -26.37
CA GLU A 16 -7.14 -9.15 -25.77
C GLU A 16 -7.63 -7.89 -25.06
N PRO A 17 -7.27 -7.70 -23.76
CA PRO A 17 -7.62 -6.51 -23.02
C PRO A 17 -6.68 -5.35 -23.31
N VAL A 18 -7.24 -4.14 -23.27
CA VAL A 18 -6.49 -2.88 -23.12
C VAL A 18 -7.08 -2.16 -21.92
N ILE A 19 -6.24 -1.82 -20.96
CA ILE A 19 -6.63 -1.09 -19.77
C ILE A 19 -6.05 0.31 -19.77
N GLY A 20 -6.62 1.20 -18.96
CA GLY A 20 -6.11 2.54 -18.69
C GLY A 20 -6.59 3.00 -17.33
N LEU A 21 -5.84 3.86 -16.68
CA LEU A 21 -6.16 4.34 -15.33
C LEU A 21 -6.10 5.86 -15.27
N GLU A 22 -7.07 6.42 -14.56
CA GLU A 22 -7.12 7.82 -14.18
C GLU A 22 -7.08 7.86 -12.64
N THR A 23 -6.00 8.37 -12.07
CA THR A 23 -5.79 8.34 -10.62
C THR A 23 -5.78 9.74 -10.06
N HIS A 24 -6.70 10.02 -9.14
CA HIS A 24 -6.84 11.29 -8.45
C HIS A 24 -6.21 11.21 -7.07
N VAL A 25 -5.40 12.21 -6.74
CA VAL A 25 -4.63 12.30 -5.48
C VAL A 25 -4.93 13.63 -4.81
N GLU A 26 -5.58 13.64 -3.65
CA GLU A 26 -5.65 14.83 -2.82
C GLU A 26 -4.28 15.10 -2.20
N LEU A 27 -3.78 16.33 -2.40
CA LEU A 27 -2.48 16.73 -1.85
C LEU A 27 -2.59 17.12 -0.38
N GLY A 28 -1.60 16.73 0.41
CA GLY A 28 -1.50 17.01 1.85
C GLY A 28 -1.05 18.43 2.18
N THR A 29 -1.49 19.45 1.42
CA THR A 29 -1.17 20.86 1.69
C THR A 29 -1.96 21.39 2.88
N ALA A 30 -1.40 22.34 3.61
CA ALA A 30 -2.08 22.94 4.78
C ALA A 30 -3.27 23.84 4.40
N SER A 31 -3.31 24.32 3.17
CA SER A 31 -4.37 25.19 2.65
C SER A 31 -4.88 24.71 1.28
N LYS A 32 -6.07 25.17 0.92
CA LYS A 32 -6.73 24.86 -0.35
C LYS A 32 -5.96 25.39 -1.56
N MET A 33 -6.36 24.92 -2.76
CA MET A 33 -5.67 25.23 -4.01
C MET A 33 -5.63 26.72 -4.33
N PHE A 34 -6.69 27.45 -4.04
CA PHE A 34 -6.85 28.85 -4.46
C PHE A 34 -7.19 29.81 -3.31
N CYS A 35 -7.15 29.36 -2.05
CA CYS A 35 -7.43 30.19 -0.87
C CYS A 35 -6.72 29.64 0.38
N GLY A 36 -6.73 30.42 1.46
CA GLY A 36 -6.09 30.08 2.74
C GLY A 36 -6.93 29.19 3.67
N CYS A 37 -8.07 28.63 3.22
CA CYS A 37 -8.86 27.72 4.07
C CYS A 37 -8.08 26.44 4.36
N SER A 38 -8.25 25.91 5.58
CA SER A 38 -7.64 24.65 5.99
C SER A 38 -8.15 23.45 5.16
N THR A 39 -7.31 22.44 5.03
CA THR A 39 -7.62 21.15 4.40
C THR A 39 -7.76 20.02 5.43
N THR A 40 -7.79 20.34 6.74
CA THR A 40 -7.85 19.33 7.82
C THR A 40 -9.06 18.43 7.67
N PHE A 41 -8.82 17.13 7.60
CA PHE A 41 -9.87 16.13 7.50
C PHE A 41 -10.69 16.04 8.81
N GLY A 42 -12.01 15.79 8.68
CA GLY A 42 -12.89 15.54 9.82
C GLY A 42 -13.38 16.77 10.59
N ALA A 43 -13.13 18.01 10.08
CA ALA A 43 -13.71 19.22 10.65
C ALA A 43 -15.23 19.24 10.48
N GLU A 44 -15.93 20.00 11.35
CA GLU A 44 -17.38 20.21 11.25
C GLU A 44 -17.79 20.70 9.84
N PRO A 45 -18.86 20.19 9.25
CA PRO A 45 -19.27 20.54 7.90
C PRO A 45 -19.37 22.04 7.66
N ASN A 46 -18.86 22.49 6.50
CA ASN A 46 -18.88 23.87 6.04
C ASN A 46 -18.18 24.90 6.95
N THR A 47 -17.25 24.48 7.80
CA THR A 47 -16.47 25.37 8.66
C THR A 47 -15.15 25.82 8.03
N GLN A 48 -14.67 25.10 6.99
CA GLN A 48 -13.43 25.41 6.28
C GLN A 48 -13.74 26.01 4.89
N THR A 49 -14.53 27.08 4.86
CA THR A 49 -14.99 27.74 3.64
C THR A 49 -14.77 29.25 3.69
N CYS A 50 -14.59 29.87 2.53
CA CYS A 50 -14.47 31.32 2.38
C CYS A 50 -15.10 31.77 1.05
N PRO A 51 -15.26 33.10 0.80
CA PRO A 51 -15.79 33.61 -0.46
C PRO A 51 -15.10 33.07 -1.72
N VAL A 52 -13.79 32.77 -1.69
CA VAL A 52 -13.05 32.27 -2.84
C VAL A 52 -13.46 30.82 -3.19
N CYS A 53 -13.36 29.89 -2.24
CA CYS A 53 -13.72 28.50 -2.54
C CYS A 53 -15.23 28.29 -2.74
N LEU A 54 -16.07 29.21 -2.27
CA LEU A 54 -17.51 29.23 -2.56
C LEU A 54 -17.85 29.97 -3.88
N GLY A 55 -16.88 30.62 -4.54
CA GLY A 55 -17.09 31.33 -5.80
C GLY A 55 -18.00 32.55 -5.69
N LEU A 56 -17.95 33.25 -4.54
CA LEU A 56 -18.77 34.46 -4.38
C LEU A 56 -18.30 35.61 -5.29
N PRO A 57 -19.21 36.46 -5.79
CA PRO A 57 -18.87 37.55 -6.66
C PRO A 57 -17.80 38.47 -6.08
N GLY A 58 -16.77 38.79 -6.88
CA GLY A 58 -15.66 39.68 -6.51
C GLY A 58 -14.51 39.03 -5.77
N SER A 59 -14.58 37.73 -5.45
CA SER A 59 -13.45 36.97 -4.92
C SER A 59 -12.54 36.50 -6.04
N LEU A 60 -11.21 36.59 -5.85
CA LEU A 60 -10.22 36.15 -6.82
C LEU A 60 -9.35 35.02 -6.24
N PRO A 61 -9.02 34.00 -7.05
CA PRO A 61 -8.18 32.88 -6.64
C PRO A 61 -6.70 33.31 -6.57
N VAL A 62 -5.94 32.65 -5.68
CA VAL A 62 -4.48 32.72 -5.60
C VAL A 62 -3.92 31.30 -5.51
N VAL A 63 -3.02 30.96 -6.43
CA VAL A 63 -2.48 29.60 -6.55
C VAL A 63 -1.66 29.21 -5.34
N ASN A 64 -1.87 28.00 -4.82
CA ASN A 64 -1.07 27.41 -3.76
C ASN A 64 0.28 26.91 -4.31
N ALA A 65 1.39 27.50 -3.87
CA ALA A 65 2.74 27.14 -4.33
C ALA A 65 3.13 25.70 -3.94
N ASP A 66 2.73 25.23 -2.74
CA ASP A 66 3.04 23.88 -2.27
C ASP A 66 2.36 22.81 -3.13
N ALA A 67 1.18 23.13 -3.67
CA ALA A 67 0.47 22.22 -4.59
C ALA A 67 1.19 22.12 -5.94
N ILE A 68 1.72 23.25 -6.46
CA ILE A 68 2.54 23.25 -7.68
C ILE A 68 3.81 22.44 -7.46
N GLU A 69 4.52 22.69 -6.36
CA GLU A 69 5.76 21.97 -6.02
C GLU A 69 5.52 20.47 -5.88
N SER A 70 4.47 20.08 -5.15
CA SER A 70 4.09 18.67 -4.99
C SER A 70 3.80 18.00 -6.32
N THR A 71 3.11 18.70 -7.24
CA THR A 71 2.82 18.17 -8.58
C THR A 71 4.08 18.01 -9.43
N ILE A 72 5.01 18.99 -9.38
CA ILE A 72 6.31 18.85 -10.07
C ILE A 72 7.08 17.65 -9.52
N ARG A 73 7.13 17.47 -8.18
CA ARG A 73 7.79 16.32 -7.55
C ARG A 73 7.16 14.98 -7.98
N ILE A 74 5.83 14.90 -8.08
CA ILE A 74 5.13 13.73 -8.63
C ILE A 74 5.54 13.50 -10.09
N GLY A 75 5.51 14.54 -10.92
CA GLY A 75 5.92 14.44 -12.33
C GLY A 75 7.37 13.97 -12.48
N LEU A 76 8.30 14.53 -11.70
CA LEU A 76 9.70 14.12 -11.70
C LEU A 76 9.90 12.66 -11.27
N ALA A 77 9.18 12.21 -10.24
CA ALA A 77 9.24 10.83 -9.77
C ALA A 77 8.69 9.83 -10.79
N LEU A 78 7.73 10.24 -11.62
CA LEU A 78 7.17 9.46 -12.72
C LEU A 78 7.94 9.64 -14.03
N GLY A 79 9.09 10.30 -14.02
CA GLY A 79 9.90 10.55 -15.21
C GLY A 79 9.25 11.45 -16.26
N CYS A 80 8.26 12.25 -15.87
CA CYS A 80 7.59 13.19 -16.75
C CYS A 80 8.48 14.35 -17.16
N ARG A 81 8.19 14.90 -18.33
CA ARG A 81 8.68 16.22 -18.73
C ARG A 81 7.83 17.29 -18.03
N ILE A 82 8.48 18.20 -17.33
CA ILE A 82 7.83 19.37 -16.73
C ILE A 82 7.71 20.44 -17.80
N ALA A 83 6.51 21.01 -17.95
CA ALA A 83 6.26 22.08 -18.94
C ALA A 83 6.92 23.38 -18.49
N SER A 84 7.62 24.04 -19.41
CA SER A 84 8.17 25.39 -19.17
C SER A 84 7.08 26.48 -19.11
N TRP A 85 5.88 26.13 -19.56
CA TRP A 85 4.69 27.00 -19.52
C TRP A 85 3.44 26.12 -19.46
N SER A 86 2.53 26.43 -18.55
CA SER A 86 1.29 25.73 -18.29
C SER A 86 0.21 26.72 -17.87
N ARG A 87 -1.05 26.38 -18.05
CA ARG A 87 -2.18 27.23 -17.64
C ARG A 87 -3.32 26.41 -17.07
N PHE A 88 -4.11 27.09 -16.23
CA PHE A 88 -5.39 26.57 -15.77
C PHE A 88 -6.49 26.83 -16.79
N ALA A 89 -7.50 25.96 -16.79
CA ALA A 89 -8.71 26.06 -17.58
C ALA A 89 -9.94 25.81 -16.69
N ARG A 90 -11.07 26.39 -17.08
CA ARG A 90 -12.36 26.10 -16.43
C ARG A 90 -13.04 24.94 -17.13
N LYS A 91 -13.32 23.88 -16.36
CA LYS A 91 -14.19 22.75 -16.72
C LYS A 91 -15.59 23.08 -16.25
N ASN A 92 -16.46 23.51 -17.18
CA ASN A 92 -17.77 24.04 -16.81
C ASN A 92 -18.79 22.90 -16.70
N TYR A 93 -19.39 22.77 -15.52
CA TYR A 93 -20.56 21.92 -15.28
C TYR A 93 -21.28 22.39 -14.01
N PHE A 94 -22.58 22.08 -13.95
CA PHE A 94 -23.43 22.56 -12.85
C PHE A 94 -23.80 21.35 -11.98
N TYR A 95 -23.22 21.31 -10.80
CA TYR A 95 -23.54 20.30 -9.79
C TYR A 95 -23.52 20.92 -8.39
N PRO A 96 -24.33 20.43 -7.43
CA PRO A 96 -24.41 21.05 -6.10
C PRO A 96 -23.11 21.16 -5.35
N ASP A 97 -22.16 20.24 -5.57
CA ASP A 97 -20.87 20.18 -4.91
C ASP A 97 -19.79 21.09 -5.53
N ILE A 98 -20.12 21.76 -6.63
CA ILE A 98 -19.23 22.76 -7.24
C ILE A 98 -19.86 24.15 -7.26
N PRO A 99 -19.71 24.91 -6.18
CA PRO A 99 -20.46 26.16 -5.96
C PRO A 99 -20.14 27.25 -6.99
N LYS A 100 -18.98 27.19 -7.64
CA LYS A 100 -18.55 28.13 -8.69
C LYS A 100 -19.24 27.86 -10.05
N GLY A 101 -19.83 26.68 -10.23
CA GLY A 101 -20.35 26.22 -11.53
C GLY A 101 -19.29 25.75 -12.51
N PHE A 102 -18.03 25.68 -12.07
CA PHE A 102 -16.89 25.11 -12.81
C PHE A 102 -15.85 24.57 -11.85
N GLN A 103 -15.07 23.61 -12.32
CA GLN A 103 -13.86 23.13 -11.68
C GLN A 103 -12.65 23.76 -12.38
N THR A 104 -11.74 24.32 -11.62
CA THR A 104 -10.46 24.78 -12.15
C THR A 104 -9.54 23.56 -12.32
N SER A 105 -9.07 23.34 -13.54
CA SER A 105 -8.28 22.20 -13.94
C SER A 105 -7.21 22.61 -14.96
N GLN A 106 -6.47 21.68 -15.53
CA GLN A 106 -5.59 21.89 -16.67
C GLN A 106 -6.05 20.99 -17.82
N TYR A 107 -6.27 21.53 -19.01
CA TYR A 107 -6.82 20.78 -20.14
C TYR A 107 -5.80 20.57 -21.26
N ASP A 108 -5.47 21.64 -21.97
CA ASP A 108 -4.61 21.63 -23.17
C ASP A 108 -3.12 21.82 -22.84
N GLU A 109 -2.80 22.43 -21.69
CA GLU A 109 -1.46 22.76 -21.25
C GLU A 109 -1.18 22.21 -19.83
N PRO A 110 -1.15 20.88 -19.66
CA PRO A 110 -0.89 20.28 -18.35
C PRO A 110 0.55 20.54 -17.90
N LEU A 111 0.78 20.55 -16.58
CA LEU A 111 2.10 20.83 -16.00
C LEU A 111 3.11 19.75 -16.29
N CYS A 112 2.72 18.46 -16.34
CA CYS A 112 3.62 17.35 -16.58
C CYS A 112 3.08 16.42 -17.68
N THR A 113 3.96 15.94 -18.55
CA THR A 113 3.61 15.07 -19.68
C THR A 113 4.65 13.97 -19.90
N ALA A 114 4.25 12.92 -20.60
CA ALA A 114 5.13 11.89 -21.16
C ALA A 114 6.06 11.21 -20.14
N GLY A 115 5.49 10.73 -19.04
CA GLY A 115 6.18 9.93 -18.04
C GLY A 115 5.97 8.43 -18.22
N HIS A 116 6.47 7.66 -17.28
CA HIS A 116 6.21 6.21 -17.18
C HIS A 116 6.39 5.70 -15.76
N LEU A 117 5.79 4.55 -15.48
CA LEU A 117 5.98 3.78 -14.27
C LEU A 117 6.13 2.30 -14.66
N ASP A 118 7.23 1.69 -14.28
CA ASP A 118 7.45 0.25 -14.49
C ASP A 118 6.93 -0.50 -13.25
N VAL A 119 6.12 -1.54 -13.48
CA VAL A 119 5.55 -2.38 -12.42
C VAL A 119 5.87 -3.84 -12.64
N GLU A 120 6.11 -4.57 -11.55
CA GLU A 120 6.45 -5.99 -11.57
C GLU A 120 5.22 -6.83 -11.24
N VAL A 121 4.90 -7.80 -12.11
CA VAL A 121 3.85 -8.79 -11.87
C VAL A 121 4.40 -10.16 -12.21
N ASP A 122 4.46 -11.05 -11.23
CA ASP A 122 4.96 -12.44 -11.36
C ASP A 122 6.36 -12.55 -12.01
N GLY A 123 7.22 -11.54 -11.77
CA GLY A 123 8.59 -11.51 -12.31
C GLY A 123 8.71 -10.94 -13.72
N GLU A 124 7.63 -10.44 -14.28
CA GLU A 124 7.61 -9.69 -15.54
C GLU A 124 7.42 -8.20 -15.28
N THR A 125 8.14 -7.35 -16.02
CA THR A 125 8.04 -5.89 -15.93
C THR A 125 7.07 -5.37 -16.98
N TYR A 126 6.07 -4.62 -16.54
CA TYR A 126 5.10 -3.93 -17.40
C TYR A 126 5.33 -2.43 -17.33
N ARG A 127 5.61 -1.80 -18.47
CA ARG A 127 5.74 -0.35 -18.57
C ARG A 127 4.38 0.29 -18.75
N VAL A 128 3.99 1.12 -17.79
CA VAL A 128 2.80 1.95 -17.84
C VAL A 128 3.19 3.36 -18.23
N GLU A 129 2.87 3.78 -19.44
CA GLU A 129 3.13 5.14 -19.90
C GLU A 129 2.14 6.12 -19.28
N ILE A 130 2.66 7.25 -18.78
CA ILE A 130 1.87 8.36 -18.24
C ILE A 130 1.67 9.38 -19.35
N GLU A 131 0.42 9.65 -19.68
CA GLU A 131 0.06 10.68 -20.66
C GLU A 131 0.31 12.07 -20.10
N ARG A 132 -0.21 12.31 -18.87
CA ARG A 132 -0.09 13.60 -18.17
C ARG A 132 -0.28 13.46 -16.67
N VAL A 133 0.28 14.43 -15.96
CA VAL A 133 -0.04 14.73 -14.57
C VAL A 133 -0.44 16.20 -14.51
N HIS A 134 -1.67 16.48 -14.08
CA HIS A 134 -2.18 17.84 -14.05
C HIS A 134 -2.89 18.16 -12.75
N ILE A 135 -3.05 19.46 -12.50
CA ILE A 135 -3.58 20.00 -11.25
C ILE A 135 -5.05 20.34 -11.43
N GLU A 136 -5.80 20.02 -10.41
CA GLU A 136 -7.22 20.34 -10.28
C GLU A 136 -7.52 20.85 -8.86
N GLU A 137 -8.76 21.28 -8.64
CA GLU A 137 -9.34 21.41 -7.31
C GLU A 137 -10.42 20.34 -7.11
N ASP A 138 -10.53 19.77 -5.90
CA ASP A 138 -11.60 18.83 -5.59
C ASP A 138 -12.95 19.55 -5.38
N THR A 139 -14.04 18.81 -5.52
CA THR A 139 -15.41 19.28 -5.31
C THR A 139 -15.84 19.07 -3.86
N GLY A 140 -16.97 19.65 -3.45
CA GLY A 140 -17.61 19.37 -2.17
C GLY A 140 -18.04 17.92 -2.04
N LYS A 141 -18.49 17.56 -0.85
CA LYS A 141 -18.99 16.22 -0.54
C LYS A 141 -20.52 16.25 -0.50
N ASN A 142 -21.16 15.38 -1.29
CA ASN A 142 -22.58 15.15 -1.24
C ASN A 142 -22.90 14.00 -0.26
N LEU A 143 -23.78 14.25 0.69
CA LEU A 143 -24.33 13.25 1.61
C LEU A 143 -25.81 13.05 1.29
N HIS A 144 -26.17 11.88 0.80
CA HIS A 144 -27.55 11.51 0.51
C HIS A 144 -28.22 10.96 1.75
N VAL A 145 -29.26 11.64 2.24
CA VAL A 145 -29.99 11.30 3.46
C VAL A 145 -31.32 10.64 3.10
N GLY A 146 -31.68 9.60 3.83
CA GLY A 146 -32.81 8.74 3.47
C GLY A 146 -32.44 7.70 2.40
N GLY A 147 -33.24 6.68 2.25
CA GLY A 147 -32.99 5.57 1.31
C GLY A 147 -32.06 4.49 1.86
N ALA A 148 -32.21 3.27 1.34
CA ALA A 148 -31.49 2.08 1.84
C ALA A 148 -30.03 1.99 1.38
N THR A 149 -29.60 2.80 0.40
CA THR A 149 -28.31 2.59 -0.30
C THR A 149 -27.29 3.73 -0.16
N GLY A 150 -27.64 4.83 0.51
CA GLY A 150 -26.79 6.03 0.60
C GLY A 150 -26.56 6.72 -0.77
N ARG A 151 -27.33 6.36 -1.80
CA ARG A 151 -27.27 6.94 -3.14
C ARG A 151 -28.35 7.99 -3.33
N ILE A 152 -28.17 8.86 -4.34
CA ILE A 152 -29.17 9.88 -4.71
C ILE A 152 -30.53 9.26 -5.07
N HIS A 153 -30.55 8.08 -5.67
CA HIS A 153 -31.78 7.34 -5.97
C HIS A 153 -32.40 6.81 -4.67
N GLY A 154 -33.58 7.34 -4.36
CA GLY A 154 -34.32 7.00 -3.15
C GLY A 154 -33.93 7.83 -1.91
N ALA A 155 -33.04 8.80 -2.07
CA ALA A 155 -32.74 9.76 -1.00
C ALA A 155 -33.86 10.81 -0.89
N ASP A 156 -34.21 11.20 0.35
CA ASP A 156 -35.19 12.26 0.61
C ASP A 156 -34.61 13.66 0.27
N HIS A 157 -33.31 13.84 0.56
CA HIS A 157 -32.55 15.06 0.29
C HIS A 157 -31.06 14.79 0.31
N SER A 158 -30.28 15.79 -0.13
CA SER A 158 -28.81 15.73 -0.06
C SER A 158 -28.30 16.93 0.75
N LEU A 159 -27.35 16.67 1.63
CA LEU A 159 -26.56 17.70 2.30
C LEU A 159 -25.24 17.87 1.55
N VAL A 160 -24.79 19.11 1.41
CA VAL A 160 -23.51 19.42 0.75
C VAL A 160 -22.55 20.00 1.77
N ASP A 161 -21.38 19.37 1.88
CA ASP A 161 -20.27 19.86 2.70
C ASP A 161 -19.17 20.39 1.76
N TYR A 162 -18.90 21.69 1.84
CA TYR A 162 -17.88 22.38 1.03
C TYR A 162 -16.50 22.41 1.68
N ASN A 163 -16.27 21.74 2.80
CA ASN A 163 -14.93 21.66 3.40
C ASN A 163 -13.92 21.08 2.42
N ARG A 164 -14.33 20.11 1.61
CA ARG A 164 -13.48 19.50 0.58
C ARG A 164 -13.34 20.37 -0.68
N ALA A 165 -14.34 21.19 -1.02
CA ALA A 165 -14.30 22.03 -2.22
C ALA A 165 -13.08 22.94 -2.24
N GLY A 166 -12.26 22.80 -3.28
CA GLY A 166 -11.01 23.54 -3.44
C GLY A 166 -9.77 22.90 -2.80
N ILE A 167 -9.85 21.70 -2.24
CA ILE A 167 -8.65 20.94 -1.86
C ILE A 167 -7.80 20.68 -3.12
N PRO A 168 -6.46 20.87 -3.07
CA PRO A 168 -5.61 20.58 -4.22
C PRO A 168 -5.69 19.12 -4.61
N LEU A 169 -5.98 18.86 -5.87
CA LEU A 169 -6.12 17.55 -6.46
C LEU A 169 -5.16 17.42 -7.65
N VAL A 170 -4.52 16.27 -7.77
CA VAL A 170 -3.71 15.91 -8.93
C VAL A 170 -4.35 14.74 -9.62
N GLU A 171 -4.53 14.84 -10.94
CA GLU A 171 -4.96 13.72 -11.77
C GLU A 171 -3.78 13.18 -12.57
N ILE A 172 -3.54 11.87 -12.46
CA ILE A 172 -2.50 11.13 -13.17
C ILE A 172 -3.19 10.21 -14.16
N VAL A 173 -2.99 10.47 -15.45
CA VAL A 173 -3.64 9.75 -16.54
C VAL A 173 -2.63 8.89 -17.28
N THR A 174 -2.91 7.59 -17.38
CA THR A 174 -2.08 6.68 -18.18
C THR A 174 -2.46 6.73 -19.64
N ARG A 175 -1.53 6.38 -20.51
CA ARG A 175 -1.89 5.92 -21.85
C ARG A 175 -2.56 4.55 -21.78
N PRO A 176 -3.27 4.14 -22.85
CA PRO A 176 -3.74 2.76 -22.93
C PRO A 176 -2.60 1.76 -22.78
N ILE A 177 -2.83 0.71 -22.01
CA ILE A 177 -1.86 -0.33 -21.65
C ILE A 177 -2.26 -1.62 -22.36
N PRO A 178 -1.74 -1.89 -23.57
CA PRO A 178 -1.97 -3.14 -24.29
C PRO A 178 -1.00 -4.24 -23.84
N GLY A 179 -1.22 -5.46 -24.32
CA GLY A 179 -0.27 -6.58 -24.16
C GLY A 179 -0.19 -7.18 -22.75
N THR A 180 -1.15 -6.86 -21.91
CA THR A 180 -1.21 -7.38 -20.53
C THR A 180 -1.84 -8.78 -20.45
N GLY A 181 -2.64 -9.16 -21.45
CA GLY A 181 -3.30 -10.48 -21.51
C GLY A 181 -4.02 -10.85 -20.22
N ALA A 182 -3.71 -12.04 -19.71
CA ALA A 182 -4.27 -12.55 -18.45
C ALA A 182 -3.88 -11.72 -17.21
N LYS A 183 -2.84 -10.90 -17.30
CA LYS A 183 -2.30 -10.11 -16.19
C LYS A 183 -2.89 -8.70 -16.08
N ALA A 184 -3.85 -8.34 -16.95
CA ALA A 184 -4.46 -7.01 -16.94
C ALA A 184 -4.97 -6.58 -15.55
N PRO A 185 -5.71 -7.43 -14.79
CA PRO A 185 -6.15 -7.07 -13.45
C PRO A 185 -5.00 -6.82 -12.47
N GLU A 186 -3.99 -7.69 -12.50
CA GLU A 186 -2.82 -7.65 -11.63
C GLU A 186 -1.92 -6.44 -11.96
N VAL A 187 -1.76 -6.11 -13.25
CA VAL A 187 -1.01 -4.93 -13.71
C VAL A 187 -1.69 -3.64 -13.26
N ALA A 188 -3.02 -3.55 -13.40
CA ALA A 188 -3.77 -2.39 -12.90
C ALA A 188 -3.59 -2.19 -11.39
N LYS A 189 -3.67 -3.27 -10.60
CA LYS A 189 -3.44 -3.22 -9.16
C LYS A 189 -2.00 -2.85 -8.82
N ALA A 190 -1.02 -3.45 -9.50
CA ALA A 190 0.41 -3.17 -9.28
C ALA A 190 0.73 -1.71 -9.57
N TYR A 191 0.16 -1.12 -10.62
CA TYR A 191 0.29 0.29 -10.95
C TYR A 191 -0.20 1.19 -9.80
N VAL A 192 -1.42 0.98 -9.31
CA VAL A 192 -1.96 1.80 -8.21
C VAL A 192 -1.16 1.59 -6.92
N THR A 193 -0.67 0.37 -6.68
CA THR A 193 0.17 0.05 -5.51
C THR A 193 1.49 0.81 -5.58
N GLU A 194 2.22 0.74 -6.68
CA GLU A 194 3.51 1.40 -6.85
C GLU A 194 3.36 2.93 -6.82
N LEU A 195 2.33 3.45 -7.48
CA LEU A 195 2.02 4.87 -7.44
C LEU A 195 1.75 5.35 -6.00
N ARG A 196 0.97 4.60 -5.22
CA ARG A 196 0.71 4.89 -3.81
C ARG A 196 2.00 4.95 -3.00
N GLU A 197 2.91 4.00 -3.18
CA GLU A 197 4.20 3.98 -2.50
C GLU A 197 5.08 5.18 -2.87
N ILE A 198 5.10 5.58 -4.15
CA ILE A 198 5.81 6.77 -4.63
C ILE A 198 5.25 8.03 -3.93
N LEU A 199 3.95 8.20 -3.93
CA LEU A 199 3.29 9.36 -3.32
C LEU A 199 3.56 9.46 -1.81
N LEU A 200 3.57 8.32 -1.10
CA LEU A 200 3.97 8.23 0.30
C LEU A 200 5.44 8.61 0.50
N ALA A 201 6.34 8.07 -0.32
CA ALA A 201 7.77 8.39 -0.24
C ALA A 201 8.06 9.87 -0.49
N LEU A 202 7.33 10.49 -1.41
CA LEU A 202 7.37 11.93 -1.66
C LEU A 202 6.80 12.76 -0.50
N GLY A 203 5.96 12.18 0.36
CA GLY A 203 5.27 12.88 1.43
C GLY A 203 4.26 13.92 0.94
N VAL A 204 3.68 13.73 -0.26
CA VAL A 204 2.76 14.68 -0.90
C VAL A 204 1.28 14.39 -0.61
N SER A 205 0.96 13.20 -0.10
CA SER A 205 -0.39 12.77 0.25
C SER A 205 -0.36 11.64 1.27
N GLU A 206 -1.43 11.47 2.04
CA GLU A 206 -1.62 10.31 2.91
C GLU A 206 -2.08 9.05 2.14
N VAL A 207 -2.56 9.22 0.91
CA VAL A 207 -3.02 8.19 -0.05
C VAL A 207 -3.94 7.12 0.54
N ARG A 208 -4.86 7.53 1.41
CA ARG A 208 -5.85 6.66 2.04
C ARG A 208 -7.07 6.54 1.13
N MET A 209 -7.23 5.40 0.46
CA MET A 209 -8.35 5.16 -0.45
C MET A 209 -9.70 5.20 0.28
N GLU A 210 -9.76 4.70 1.51
CA GLU A 210 -10.95 4.70 2.36
C GLU A 210 -11.41 6.11 2.78
N GLN A 211 -10.50 7.08 2.79
CA GLN A 211 -10.80 8.49 3.06
C GLN A 211 -11.02 9.30 1.78
N GLY A 212 -10.77 8.70 0.61
CA GLY A 212 -10.89 9.34 -0.69
C GLY A 212 -9.70 10.19 -1.11
N ASN A 213 -8.58 10.16 -0.36
CA ASN A 213 -7.35 10.88 -0.74
C ASN A 213 -6.66 10.28 -1.97
N LEU A 214 -6.95 9.03 -2.29
CA LEU A 214 -6.53 8.36 -3.52
C LEU A 214 -7.75 7.66 -4.12
N ARG A 215 -8.08 7.99 -5.36
CA ARG A 215 -9.17 7.40 -6.12
C ARG A 215 -8.65 6.98 -7.48
N SER A 216 -9.06 5.82 -7.98
CA SER A 216 -8.65 5.36 -9.30
C SER A 216 -9.86 4.93 -10.11
N ASP A 217 -10.05 5.56 -11.26
CA ASP A 217 -11.02 5.17 -12.26
C ASP A 217 -10.33 4.26 -13.27
N VAL A 218 -10.97 3.15 -13.62
CA VAL A 218 -10.37 2.12 -14.46
C VAL A 218 -11.10 2.03 -15.78
N ASN A 219 -10.39 2.28 -16.87
CA ASN A 219 -10.86 2.07 -18.23
C ASN A 219 -10.51 0.64 -18.67
N THR A 220 -11.47 -0.10 -19.18
CA THR A 220 -11.28 -1.46 -19.72
C THR A 220 -11.93 -1.58 -21.08
N SER A 221 -11.23 -2.17 -22.03
CA SER A 221 -11.76 -2.54 -23.34
C SER A 221 -11.27 -3.93 -23.76
N LEU A 222 -12.04 -4.63 -24.57
CA LEU A 222 -11.68 -5.89 -25.21
C LEU A 222 -11.75 -5.78 -26.71
N ALA A 223 -10.74 -6.32 -27.39
CA ALA A 223 -10.76 -6.51 -28.84
C ALA A 223 -10.50 -7.99 -29.18
N PRO A 224 -11.00 -8.53 -30.31
CA PRO A 224 -10.62 -9.85 -30.77
C PRO A 224 -9.09 -9.99 -30.90
N ILE A 225 -8.53 -11.13 -30.53
CA ILE A 225 -7.09 -11.38 -30.68
C ILE A 225 -6.65 -11.14 -32.12
N GLY A 226 -5.57 -10.37 -32.29
CA GLY A 226 -5.03 -10.00 -33.60
C GLY A 226 -5.74 -8.82 -34.27
N SER A 227 -6.70 -8.16 -33.60
CA SER A 227 -7.29 -6.92 -34.09
C SER A 227 -6.24 -5.80 -34.08
N LEU A 228 -6.26 -4.97 -35.13
CA LEU A 228 -5.45 -3.75 -35.19
C LEU A 228 -6.08 -2.56 -34.46
N GLU A 229 -7.39 -2.67 -34.14
CA GLU A 229 -8.14 -1.64 -33.45
C GLU A 229 -8.51 -2.11 -32.05
N TRP A 230 -8.41 -1.22 -31.09
CA TRP A 230 -8.85 -1.48 -29.71
C TRP A 230 -10.38 -1.48 -29.65
N GLY A 231 -10.91 -2.20 -28.69
CA GLY A 231 -12.35 -2.24 -28.42
C GLY A 231 -12.86 -0.94 -27.79
N THR A 232 -14.18 -0.81 -27.74
CA THR A 232 -14.84 0.28 -27.03
C THR A 232 -14.59 0.16 -25.53
N ARG A 233 -14.08 1.22 -24.90
CA ARG A 233 -13.79 1.25 -23.48
C ARG A 233 -15.03 1.53 -22.64
N THR A 234 -15.08 0.95 -21.45
CA THR A 234 -15.94 1.38 -20.35
C THR A 234 -15.09 1.91 -19.21
N GLU A 235 -15.56 2.96 -18.55
CA GLU A 235 -14.92 3.57 -17.39
C GLU A 235 -15.58 3.04 -16.12
N THR A 236 -14.83 2.41 -15.24
CA THR A 236 -15.33 1.91 -13.94
C THR A 236 -14.93 2.85 -12.83
N LYS A 237 -15.94 3.44 -12.16
CA LYS A 237 -15.80 4.35 -11.01
C LYS A 237 -16.15 3.66 -9.70
N ASN A 238 -15.86 4.34 -8.59
CA ASN A 238 -16.12 3.86 -7.23
C ASN A 238 -15.27 2.64 -6.86
N VAL A 239 -14.01 2.68 -7.27
CA VAL A 239 -13.01 1.65 -6.98
C VAL A 239 -12.17 2.12 -5.79
N ASN A 240 -12.56 1.71 -4.57
CA ASN A 240 -12.07 2.29 -3.31
C ASN A 240 -11.01 1.46 -2.59
N SER A 241 -10.48 0.42 -3.24
CA SER A 241 -9.40 -0.41 -2.70
C SER A 241 -8.56 -1.03 -3.81
N LEU A 242 -7.31 -1.39 -3.50
CA LEU A 242 -6.43 -2.10 -4.44
C LEU A 242 -7.05 -3.42 -4.93
N ARG A 243 -7.77 -4.12 -4.05
CA ARG A 243 -8.50 -5.34 -4.40
C ARG A 243 -9.64 -5.05 -5.38
N SER A 244 -10.31 -3.93 -5.22
CA SER A 244 -11.40 -3.51 -6.11
C SER A 244 -10.90 -3.13 -7.49
N VAL A 245 -9.68 -2.56 -7.60
CA VAL A 245 -9.04 -2.31 -8.90
C VAL A 245 -8.92 -3.62 -9.69
N GLU A 246 -8.30 -4.64 -9.10
CA GLU A 246 -8.14 -5.96 -9.73
C GLU A 246 -9.50 -6.60 -10.09
N ARG A 247 -10.45 -6.60 -9.14
CA ARG A 247 -11.77 -7.22 -9.34
C ARG A 247 -12.60 -6.51 -10.42
N SER A 248 -12.51 -5.19 -10.49
CA SER A 248 -13.26 -4.40 -11.48
C SER A 248 -12.79 -4.70 -12.92
N VAL A 249 -11.48 -4.77 -13.15
CA VAL A 249 -10.91 -5.15 -14.46
C VAL A 249 -11.37 -6.56 -14.84
N ARG A 250 -11.20 -7.53 -13.94
CA ARG A 250 -11.59 -8.91 -14.16
C ARG A 250 -13.08 -9.07 -14.46
N PHE A 251 -13.93 -8.32 -13.76
CA PHE A 251 -15.37 -8.33 -14.00
C PHE A 251 -15.71 -7.74 -15.38
N GLU A 252 -15.16 -6.56 -15.70
CA GLU A 252 -15.44 -5.88 -16.97
C GLU A 252 -14.96 -6.69 -18.18
N MET A 253 -13.81 -7.35 -18.10
CA MET A 253 -13.35 -8.25 -19.16
C MET A 253 -14.37 -9.37 -19.41
N ARG A 254 -14.88 -10.02 -18.37
CA ARG A 254 -15.88 -11.10 -18.48
C ARG A 254 -17.23 -10.59 -18.99
N ARG A 255 -17.66 -9.40 -18.55
CA ARG A 255 -18.91 -8.79 -18.99
C ARG A 255 -18.85 -8.38 -20.47
N GLN A 256 -17.78 -7.69 -20.86
CA GLN A 256 -17.60 -7.24 -22.25
C GLN A 256 -17.50 -8.43 -23.20
N ALA A 257 -16.83 -9.52 -22.80
CA ALA A 257 -16.79 -10.74 -23.59
C ALA A 257 -18.19 -11.31 -23.82
N ALA A 258 -19.05 -11.37 -22.79
CA ALA A 258 -20.42 -11.82 -22.93
C ALA A 258 -21.24 -10.97 -23.91
N VAL A 259 -21.04 -9.64 -23.89
CA VAL A 259 -21.68 -8.71 -24.85
C VAL A 259 -21.22 -8.97 -26.28
N LEU A 260 -19.90 -9.12 -26.47
CA LEU A 260 -19.31 -9.37 -27.78
C LEU A 260 -19.70 -10.75 -28.36
N ASP A 261 -19.72 -11.80 -27.52
CA ASP A 261 -20.15 -13.16 -27.91
C ASP A 261 -21.61 -13.22 -28.31
N ALA A 262 -22.45 -12.37 -27.72
CA ALA A 262 -23.85 -12.23 -28.13
C ALA A 262 -24.01 -11.46 -29.46
N GLY A 263 -22.92 -11.06 -30.12
CA GLY A 263 -22.92 -10.28 -31.35
C GLY A 263 -23.33 -8.80 -31.13
N GLN A 264 -23.30 -8.35 -29.88
CA GLN A 264 -23.62 -6.98 -29.50
C GLN A 264 -22.36 -6.12 -29.45
N ARG A 265 -22.53 -4.81 -29.39
CA ARG A 265 -21.44 -3.86 -29.23
C ARG A 265 -21.36 -3.37 -27.80
N VAL A 266 -20.14 -3.27 -27.27
CA VAL A 266 -19.89 -2.56 -26.03
C VAL A 266 -20.20 -1.08 -26.24
N VAL A 267 -20.95 -0.50 -25.31
CA VAL A 267 -21.29 0.94 -25.32
C VAL A 267 -20.26 1.68 -24.47
N GLN A 268 -19.80 2.83 -24.94
CA GLN A 268 -18.94 3.70 -24.16
C GLN A 268 -19.75 4.37 -23.05
N GLU A 269 -19.53 3.94 -21.83
CA GLU A 269 -20.28 4.40 -20.65
C GLU A 269 -19.42 4.41 -19.39
N THR A 270 -19.86 5.18 -18.40
CA THR A 270 -19.36 5.07 -17.01
C THR A 270 -20.15 3.99 -16.29
N ARG A 271 -19.45 3.13 -15.57
CA ARG A 271 -20.01 2.06 -14.73
C ARG A 271 -19.60 2.27 -13.27
N HIS A 272 -20.41 1.81 -12.34
CA HIS A 272 -20.11 1.88 -10.90
C HIS A 272 -19.79 0.51 -10.34
N PHE A 273 -18.63 0.37 -9.72
CA PHE A 273 -18.24 -0.87 -9.05
C PHE A 273 -18.94 -1.01 -7.70
N HIS A 274 -19.38 -2.22 -7.38
CA HIS A 274 -20.02 -2.62 -6.13
C HIS A 274 -19.10 -3.58 -5.38
N GLU A 275 -18.54 -3.12 -4.27
CA GLU A 275 -17.56 -3.87 -3.49
C GLU A 275 -18.14 -5.18 -2.92
N ASP A 276 -19.39 -5.16 -2.46
CA ASP A 276 -20.13 -6.27 -1.88
C ASP A 276 -20.36 -7.43 -2.86
N THR A 277 -20.77 -7.11 -4.09
CA THR A 277 -21.07 -8.10 -5.12
C THR A 277 -19.89 -8.36 -6.05
N GLY A 278 -18.91 -7.46 -6.12
CA GLY A 278 -17.81 -7.51 -7.07
C GLY A 278 -18.24 -7.35 -8.52
N SER A 279 -19.34 -6.66 -8.76
CA SER A 279 -19.94 -6.42 -10.07
C SER A 279 -19.97 -4.93 -10.40
N THR A 280 -20.24 -4.59 -11.67
CA THR A 280 -20.50 -3.22 -12.08
C THR A 280 -21.95 -3.04 -12.49
N SER A 281 -22.49 -1.83 -12.31
CA SER A 281 -23.78 -1.43 -12.86
C SER A 281 -23.61 -0.22 -13.78
N GLU A 282 -24.55 -0.08 -14.72
CA GLU A 282 -24.60 1.07 -15.62
C GLU A 282 -24.72 2.38 -14.82
N GLY A 283 -23.89 3.35 -15.20
CA GLY A 283 -23.97 4.71 -14.77
C GLY A 283 -24.60 5.60 -15.87
N ARG A 284 -24.24 6.87 -15.88
CA ARG A 284 -24.62 7.77 -16.97
C ARG A 284 -23.75 7.51 -18.20
N SER A 285 -24.22 7.93 -19.39
CA SER A 285 -23.38 8.02 -20.57
C SER A 285 -22.18 8.94 -20.29
N LYS A 286 -21.00 8.60 -20.83
CA LYS A 286 -19.80 9.41 -20.65
C LYS A 286 -19.97 10.76 -21.34
N GLU A 287 -19.77 11.86 -20.60
CA GLU A 287 -19.72 13.21 -21.16
C GLU A 287 -18.46 13.37 -22.00
N GLU A 288 -18.56 14.02 -23.15
CA GLU A 288 -17.41 14.34 -23.97
C GLU A 288 -16.74 15.65 -23.51
N ALA A 289 -15.47 15.85 -23.85
CA ALA A 289 -14.74 17.06 -23.49
C ALA A 289 -15.44 18.35 -23.99
N THR A 290 -16.15 18.25 -25.12
CA THR A 290 -16.96 19.34 -25.70
C THR A 290 -18.12 19.79 -24.80
N ASP A 291 -18.64 18.90 -23.95
CA ASP A 291 -19.75 19.20 -23.04
C ASP A 291 -19.31 20.14 -21.91
N TYR A 292 -18.05 20.08 -21.52
CA TYR A 292 -17.50 20.93 -20.47
C TYR A 292 -17.11 22.32 -20.94
N ARG A 293 -17.11 22.61 -22.24
CA ARG A 293 -16.82 23.94 -22.80
C ARG A 293 -15.59 24.59 -22.15
N TYR A 294 -14.47 23.88 -22.15
CA TYR A 294 -13.23 24.35 -21.59
C TYR A 294 -12.79 25.70 -22.17
N PHE A 295 -12.32 26.60 -21.30
CA PHE A 295 -11.63 27.82 -21.70
C PHE A 295 -10.57 28.19 -20.64
N PRO A 296 -9.53 28.97 -21.00
CA PRO A 296 -8.49 29.38 -20.05
C PRO A 296 -9.09 30.13 -18.86
N GLU A 297 -8.57 29.82 -17.65
CA GLU A 297 -8.96 30.52 -16.42
C GLU A 297 -8.43 31.98 -16.45
N PRO A 298 -9.30 33.00 -16.57
CA PRO A 298 -8.85 34.37 -16.76
C PRO A 298 -8.29 35.03 -15.49
N ASP A 299 -8.62 34.48 -14.32
CA ASP A 299 -8.23 35.04 -13.02
C ASP A 299 -6.90 34.49 -12.50
N LEU A 300 -6.27 33.57 -13.23
CA LEU A 300 -4.98 32.98 -12.88
C LEU A 300 -3.95 33.25 -13.96
N VAL A 301 -2.75 33.66 -13.54
CA VAL A 301 -1.60 33.77 -14.42
C VAL A 301 -1.10 32.38 -14.81
N PRO A 302 -0.50 32.20 -16.00
CA PRO A 302 0.15 30.95 -16.37
C PRO A 302 1.27 30.57 -15.40
N LEU A 303 1.50 29.28 -15.27
CA LEU A 303 2.60 28.70 -14.53
C LEU A 303 3.81 28.59 -15.47
N ALA A 304 4.97 29.09 -15.03
CA ALA A 304 6.20 29.02 -15.81
C ALA A 304 7.36 28.65 -14.85
N PRO A 305 7.43 27.39 -14.41
CA PRO A 305 8.52 26.97 -13.52
C PRO A 305 9.85 27.07 -14.28
N ASP A 306 10.82 27.73 -13.66
CA ASP A 306 12.16 27.83 -14.22
C ASP A 306 12.97 26.54 -13.97
N GLU A 307 14.03 26.37 -14.73
CA GLU A 307 14.86 25.16 -14.70
C GLU A 307 15.61 25.03 -13.36
N GLU A 308 16.00 26.13 -12.74
CA GLU A 308 16.69 26.13 -11.43
C GLU A 308 15.77 25.55 -10.33
N TRP A 309 14.51 25.97 -10.31
CA TRP A 309 13.52 25.42 -9.38
C TRP A 309 13.26 23.92 -9.64
N ILE A 310 13.08 23.53 -10.90
CA ILE A 310 12.87 22.12 -11.27
C ILE A 310 14.07 21.26 -10.82
N GLU A 311 15.30 21.68 -11.10
CA GLU A 311 16.51 20.94 -10.70
C GLU A 311 16.69 20.90 -9.17
N LYS A 312 16.36 21.96 -8.46
CA LYS A 312 16.32 21.93 -6.99
C LYS A 312 15.33 20.89 -6.46
N LEU A 313 14.13 20.80 -7.03
CA LEU A 313 13.15 19.80 -6.65
C LEU A 313 13.61 18.38 -7.02
N ARG A 314 14.22 18.21 -8.20
CA ARG A 314 14.81 16.93 -8.62
C ARG A 314 15.89 16.45 -7.66
N ALA A 315 16.79 17.31 -7.27
CA ALA A 315 17.86 16.99 -6.31
C ALA A 315 17.36 16.68 -4.89
N ALA A 316 16.17 17.19 -4.54
CA ALA A 316 15.53 16.95 -3.25
C ALA A 316 14.60 15.74 -3.22
N LEU A 317 14.43 15.00 -4.34
CA LEU A 317 13.63 13.79 -4.35
C LEU A 317 14.22 12.74 -3.42
N PRO A 318 13.39 12.07 -2.61
CA PRO A 318 13.84 10.92 -1.83
C PRO A 318 14.18 9.74 -2.75
N GLU A 319 14.87 8.74 -2.21
CA GLU A 319 15.02 7.47 -2.89
C GLU A 319 13.63 6.85 -3.15
N LEU A 320 13.32 6.59 -4.42
CA LEU A 320 12.02 6.06 -4.82
C LEU A 320 11.89 4.58 -4.45
N PRO A 321 10.66 4.06 -4.22
CA PRO A 321 10.41 2.71 -3.74
C PRO A 321 11.09 1.62 -4.57
N ALA A 322 11.03 1.67 -5.89
CA ALA A 322 11.69 0.69 -6.76
C ALA A 322 13.22 0.69 -6.60
N ALA A 323 13.85 1.87 -6.55
CA ALA A 323 15.30 2.01 -6.32
C ALA A 323 15.68 1.49 -4.93
N ARG A 324 14.89 1.82 -3.90
CA ARG A 324 15.07 1.33 -2.55
C ARG A 324 14.98 -0.20 -2.49
N ARG A 325 14.00 -0.81 -3.14
CA ARG A 325 13.87 -2.28 -3.20
C ARG A 325 15.08 -2.92 -3.89
N ALA A 326 15.51 -2.40 -5.03
CA ALA A 326 16.67 -2.91 -5.75
C ALA A 326 17.95 -2.83 -4.89
N ARG A 327 18.20 -1.70 -4.25
CA ARG A 327 19.35 -1.53 -3.36
C ARG A 327 19.30 -2.49 -2.16
N LEU A 328 18.16 -2.58 -1.46
CA LEU A 328 18.02 -3.48 -0.32
C LEU A 328 18.11 -4.96 -0.71
N GLN A 329 17.63 -5.30 -1.89
CA GLN A 329 17.76 -6.66 -2.43
C GLN A 329 19.22 -7.04 -2.63
N GLU A 330 20.04 -6.14 -3.19
CA GLU A 330 21.46 -6.33 -3.36
C GLU A 330 22.21 -6.36 -2.00
N GLU A 331 21.99 -5.37 -1.15
CA GLU A 331 22.63 -5.26 0.18
C GLU A 331 22.35 -6.44 1.09
N TRP A 332 21.14 -6.98 1.04
CA TRP A 332 20.73 -8.09 1.90
C TRP A 332 20.86 -9.46 1.24
N GLY A 333 21.31 -9.51 -0.03
CA GLY A 333 21.48 -10.74 -0.80
C GLY A 333 20.18 -11.51 -1.01
N LEU A 334 19.06 -10.80 -1.26
CA LEU A 334 17.73 -11.39 -1.42
C LEU A 334 17.47 -11.79 -2.85
N SER A 335 16.76 -12.90 -3.03
CA SER A 335 16.10 -13.21 -4.30
C SER A 335 14.91 -12.25 -4.54
N ALA A 336 14.49 -12.12 -5.81
CA ALA A 336 13.28 -11.35 -6.15
C ALA A 336 12.03 -11.86 -5.40
N THR A 337 11.91 -13.17 -5.23
CA THR A 337 10.81 -13.80 -4.48
C THR A 337 10.80 -13.38 -3.01
N GLU A 338 11.96 -13.36 -2.35
CA GLU A 338 12.05 -12.94 -0.94
C GLU A 338 11.73 -11.45 -0.78
N MET A 339 12.17 -10.60 -1.72
CA MET A 339 11.80 -9.19 -1.74
C MET A 339 10.28 -9.01 -1.92
N ALA A 340 9.68 -9.75 -2.85
CA ALA A 340 8.23 -9.71 -3.06
C ALA A 340 7.45 -10.14 -1.79
N TRP A 341 7.93 -11.13 -1.04
CA TRP A 341 7.31 -11.50 0.24
C TRP A 341 7.35 -10.37 1.27
N LEU A 342 8.48 -9.66 1.37
CA LEU A 342 8.62 -8.50 2.27
C LEU A 342 7.64 -7.38 1.90
N VAL A 343 7.53 -7.08 0.62
CA VAL A 343 6.62 -6.05 0.10
C VAL A 343 5.16 -6.44 0.34
N ASN A 344 4.78 -7.66 -0.06
CA ASN A 344 3.40 -8.15 0.07
C ASN A 344 2.92 -8.26 1.52
N ALA A 345 3.84 -8.54 2.45
CA ALA A 345 3.55 -8.58 3.88
C ALA A 345 3.53 -7.18 4.54
N GLY A 346 3.82 -6.10 3.79
CA GLY A 346 3.98 -4.76 4.37
C GLY A 346 5.18 -4.65 5.33
N ALA A 347 6.14 -5.58 5.24
CA ALA A 347 7.21 -5.74 6.21
C ALA A 347 8.51 -5.00 5.84
N LEU A 348 8.66 -4.54 4.59
CA LEU A 348 9.93 -3.98 4.10
C LEU A 348 10.41 -2.79 4.92
N GLY A 349 9.53 -1.86 5.27
CA GLY A 349 9.83 -0.72 6.13
C GLY A 349 10.27 -1.15 7.53
N LEU A 350 9.48 -2.01 8.16
CA LEU A 350 9.72 -2.54 9.51
C LEU A 350 11.06 -3.29 9.59
N VAL A 351 11.35 -4.16 8.61
CA VAL A 351 12.64 -4.87 8.51
C VAL A 351 13.79 -3.89 8.31
N SER A 352 13.64 -2.90 7.42
CA SER A 352 14.66 -1.89 7.15
C SER A 352 15.00 -1.08 8.41
N GLU A 353 13.99 -0.65 9.18
CA GLU A 353 14.19 0.06 10.44
C GLU A 353 14.81 -0.83 11.53
N THR A 354 14.45 -2.10 11.58
CA THR A 354 15.03 -3.08 12.50
C THR A 354 16.52 -3.30 12.19
N VAL A 355 16.89 -3.37 10.90
CA VAL A 355 18.29 -3.47 10.48
C VAL A 355 19.05 -2.19 10.83
N ALA A 356 18.46 -1.03 10.60
CA ALA A 356 19.04 0.27 11.00
C ALA A 356 19.24 0.39 12.52
N ALA A 357 18.40 -0.30 13.30
CA ALA A 357 18.53 -0.40 14.76
C ALA A 357 19.57 -1.45 15.24
N GLY A 358 20.25 -2.15 14.31
CA GLY A 358 21.40 -3.02 14.61
C GLY A 358 21.17 -4.52 14.46
N ALA A 359 20.01 -4.98 14.04
CA ALA A 359 19.78 -6.39 13.74
C ALA A 359 20.37 -6.80 12.38
N SER A 360 20.69 -8.08 12.19
CA SER A 360 20.99 -8.58 10.86
C SER A 360 19.74 -8.63 9.99
N PRO A 361 19.84 -8.46 8.65
CA PRO A 361 18.70 -8.59 7.75
C PRO A 361 17.98 -9.94 7.89
N ALA A 362 18.71 -11.02 8.14
CA ALA A 362 18.17 -12.35 8.30
C ALA A 362 17.34 -12.47 9.60
N ASP A 363 17.85 -11.94 10.71
CA ASP A 363 17.14 -11.97 11.99
C ASP A 363 15.90 -11.07 11.96
N ALA A 364 16.02 -9.85 11.40
CA ALA A 364 14.90 -8.95 11.24
C ALA A 364 13.76 -9.61 10.44
N ARG A 365 14.07 -10.23 9.28
CA ARG A 365 13.10 -10.98 8.48
C ARG A 365 12.50 -12.15 9.23
N LYS A 366 13.32 -12.93 9.94
CA LYS A 366 12.85 -14.07 10.76
C LYS A 366 11.77 -13.64 11.75
N TRP A 367 11.97 -12.52 12.44
CA TRP A 367 11.00 -12.00 13.40
C TRP A 367 9.75 -11.45 12.75
N TRP A 368 9.90 -10.55 11.76
CA TRP A 368 8.75 -9.88 11.14
C TRP A 368 7.90 -10.80 10.27
N LEU A 369 8.51 -11.65 9.42
CA LEU A 369 7.77 -12.57 8.54
C LEU A 369 7.37 -13.88 9.23
N GLY A 370 7.94 -14.19 10.37
CA GLY A 370 7.62 -15.40 11.14
C GLY A 370 6.68 -15.12 12.31
N GLU A 371 7.26 -14.87 13.47
CA GLU A 371 6.50 -14.78 14.74
C GLU A 371 5.54 -13.59 14.78
N LEU A 372 5.95 -12.40 14.31
CA LEU A 372 5.11 -11.20 14.32
C LEU A 372 4.00 -11.27 13.28
N ALA A 373 4.27 -11.78 12.07
CA ALA A 373 3.23 -12.01 11.06
C ALA A 373 2.15 -12.99 11.55
N ARG A 374 2.55 -14.07 12.23
CA ARG A 374 1.61 -14.99 12.87
C ARG A 374 0.71 -14.26 13.87
N ARG A 375 1.30 -13.43 14.75
CA ARG A 375 0.56 -12.68 15.78
C ARG A 375 -0.37 -11.62 15.20
N ALA A 376 0.05 -10.92 14.15
CA ALA A 376 -0.78 -9.97 13.43
C ALA A 376 -2.00 -10.67 12.82
N ASN A 377 -1.79 -11.81 12.16
CA ASN A 377 -2.86 -12.64 11.61
C ASN A 377 -3.82 -13.16 12.69
N ASP A 378 -3.29 -13.64 13.83
CA ASP A 378 -4.10 -14.12 14.95
C ASP A 378 -4.96 -13.00 15.57
N ALA A 379 -4.45 -11.77 15.58
CA ALA A 379 -5.15 -10.57 16.06
C ALA A 379 -6.04 -9.90 15.00
N GLY A 380 -5.90 -10.27 13.73
CA GLY A 380 -6.63 -9.66 12.61
C GLY A 380 -6.24 -8.21 12.33
N VAL A 381 -4.97 -7.85 12.55
CA VAL A 381 -4.40 -6.51 12.35
C VAL A 381 -3.22 -6.54 11.39
N ASP A 382 -2.83 -5.39 10.87
CA ASP A 382 -1.62 -5.27 10.06
C ASP A 382 -0.35 -5.35 10.93
N LEU A 383 0.79 -5.76 10.33
CA LEU A 383 2.08 -5.87 11.03
C LEU A 383 2.48 -4.57 11.75
N ALA A 384 2.23 -3.43 11.12
CA ALA A 384 2.56 -2.11 11.66
C ALA A 384 1.67 -1.69 12.85
N GLU A 385 0.53 -2.35 13.05
CA GLU A 385 -0.40 -2.07 14.15
C GLU A 385 -0.07 -2.87 15.43
N LEU A 386 0.86 -3.82 15.33
CA LEU A 386 1.31 -4.53 16.52
C LEU A 386 2.01 -3.56 17.50
N PRO A 387 1.76 -3.67 18.81
CA PRO A 387 2.35 -2.80 19.82
C PRO A 387 3.83 -3.18 20.10
N VAL A 388 4.66 -3.19 19.05
CA VAL A 388 6.10 -3.44 19.10
C VAL A 388 6.81 -2.58 18.08
N THR A 389 7.93 -2.00 18.45
CA THR A 389 8.73 -1.14 17.57
C THR A 389 9.88 -1.92 16.90
N PRO A 390 10.34 -1.50 15.72
CA PRO A 390 11.53 -2.07 15.07
C PRO A 390 12.77 -2.10 15.97
N ARG A 391 12.97 -1.10 16.82
CA ARG A 391 14.05 -1.05 17.81
C ARG A 391 13.94 -2.17 18.83
N GLN A 392 12.75 -2.45 19.34
CA GLN A 392 12.53 -3.54 20.29
C GLN A 392 12.78 -4.91 19.64
N VAL A 393 12.40 -5.07 18.37
CA VAL A 393 12.69 -6.30 17.61
C VAL A 393 14.21 -6.46 17.40
N ALA A 394 14.93 -5.37 17.11
CA ALA A 394 16.40 -5.40 17.01
C ALA A 394 17.06 -5.78 18.34
N GLU A 395 16.59 -5.20 19.45
CA GLU A 395 17.08 -5.54 20.78
C GLU A 395 16.84 -7.02 21.11
N LEU A 396 15.64 -7.54 20.80
CA LEU A 396 15.30 -8.95 20.99
C LEU A 396 16.22 -9.87 20.19
N ALA A 397 16.48 -9.54 18.91
CA ALA A 397 17.42 -10.26 18.06
C ALA A 397 18.84 -10.22 18.63
N GLY A 398 19.27 -9.07 19.14
CA GLY A 398 20.56 -8.89 19.81
C GLY A 398 20.72 -9.77 21.08
N LEU A 399 19.68 -9.89 21.89
CA LEU A 399 19.66 -10.76 23.05
C LEU A 399 19.81 -12.25 22.68
N VAL A 400 19.19 -12.67 21.58
CA VAL A 400 19.35 -14.03 21.05
C VAL A 400 20.79 -14.25 20.55
N GLN A 401 21.31 -13.31 19.78
CA GLN A 401 22.66 -13.39 19.22
C GLN A 401 23.73 -13.39 20.31
N ALA A 402 23.52 -12.62 21.36
CA ALA A 402 24.42 -12.60 22.53
C ALA A 402 24.33 -13.88 23.41
N GLY A 403 23.39 -14.79 23.11
CA GLY A 403 23.17 -15.99 23.93
C GLY A 403 22.53 -15.71 25.29
N THR A 404 22.00 -14.49 25.49
CA THR A 404 21.29 -14.13 26.74
C THR A 404 19.97 -14.87 26.86
N VAL A 405 19.28 -15.05 25.73
CA VAL A 405 18.05 -15.85 25.60
C VAL A 405 18.16 -16.75 24.37
N ASN A 406 17.46 -17.86 24.37
CA ASN A 406 17.23 -18.66 23.17
C ASN A 406 15.91 -18.22 22.46
N ASP A 407 15.63 -18.76 21.27
CA ASP A 407 14.41 -18.42 20.49
C ASP A 407 13.11 -18.62 21.29
N GLN A 408 13.04 -19.63 22.15
CA GLN A 408 11.85 -19.91 22.98
C GLN A 408 11.67 -18.84 24.07
N LEU A 409 12.74 -18.46 24.74
CA LEU A 409 12.73 -17.44 25.79
C LEU A 409 12.51 -16.04 25.18
N ALA A 410 13.07 -15.79 24.00
CA ALA A 410 12.85 -14.56 23.24
C ALA A 410 11.37 -14.39 22.85
N ARG A 411 10.66 -15.46 22.48
CA ARG A 411 9.20 -15.40 22.25
C ARG A 411 8.44 -15.04 23.52
N GLN A 412 8.86 -15.56 24.68
CA GLN A 412 8.26 -15.19 25.96
C GLN A 412 8.56 -13.73 26.36
N ALA A 413 9.74 -13.23 26.01
CA ALA A 413 10.06 -11.81 26.18
C ALA A 413 9.20 -10.93 25.26
N LEU A 414 9.02 -11.35 23.99
CA LEU A 414 8.12 -10.68 23.05
C LEU A 414 6.67 -10.64 23.55
N ASP A 415 6.18 -11.70 24.23
CA ASP A 415 4.85 -11.69 24.87
C ASP A 415 4.72 -10.55 25.88
N GLY A 416 5.76 -10.32 26.69
CA GLY A 416 5.78 -9.21 27.65
C GLY A 416 5.85 -7.84 26.98
N VAL A 417 6.65 -7.70 25.91
CA VAL A 417 6.73 -6.45 25.12
C VAL A 417 5.36 -6.11 24.54
N LEU A 418 4.69 -7.08 23.90
CA LEU A 418 3.35 -6.90 23.33
C LEU A 418 2.26 -6.61 24.39
N ALA A 419 2.49 -7.08 25.64
CA ALA A 419 1.63 -6.76 26.78
C ALA A 419 1.94 -5.40 27.42
N GLY A 420 2.94 -4.67 26.92
CA GLY A 420 3.33 -3.35 27.44
C GLY A 420 4.15 -3.40 28.74
N GLU A 421 4.81 -4.53 29.06
CA GLU A 421 5.60 -4.69 30.28
C GLU A 421 6.97 -3.98 30.24
N GLY A 422 7.38 -3.49 29.06
CA GLY A 422 8.62 -2.75 28.85
C GLY A 422 9.43 -3.22 27.64
N ASP A 423 10.66 -2.74 27.55
CA ASP A 423 11.60 -3.15 26.50
C ASP A 423 12.10 -4.59 26.71
N PRO A 424 12.56 -5.30 25.66
CA PRO A 424 12.95 -6.70 25.74
C PRO A 424 13.91 -7.06 26.89
N ALA A 425 14.96 -6.27 27.12
CA ALA A 425 15.91 -6.53 28.21
C ALA A 425 15.25 -6.44 29.59
N ALA A 426 14.38 -5.44 29.81
CA ALA A 426 13.63 -5.27 31.04
C ALA A 426 12.66 -6.43 31.29
N VAL A 427 12.00 -6.93 30.26
CA VAL A 427 11.12 -8.11 30.32
C VAL A 427 11.92 -9.37 30.62
N VAL A 428 13.09 -9.54 29.97
CA VAL A 428 13.97 -10.69 30.25
C VAL A 428 14.40 -10.70 31.72
N GLU A 429 14.76 -9.54 32.25
CA GLU A 429 15.18 -9.42 33.68
C GLU A 429 13.99 -9.68 34.62
N SER A 430 12.87 -8.99 34.45
CA SER A 430 11.68 -9.05 35.31
C SER A 430 11.04 -10.44 35.36
N ARG A 431 11.03 -11.15 34.21
CA ARG A 431 10.50 -12.52 34.09
C ARG A 431 11.57 -13.60 34.35
N GLY A 432 12.83 -13.19 34.56
CA GLY A 432 13.97 -14.12 34.77
C GLY A 432 14.15 -15.06 33.59
N LEU A 433 14.11 -14.54 32.33
CA LEU A 433 14.17 -15.35 31.10
C LEU A 433 15.63 -15.60 30.62
N ALA A 434 16.62 -15.05 31.28
CA ALA A 434 18.03 -15.28 30.89
C ALA A 434 18.40 -16.76 30.92
N ILE A 435 19.24 -17.19 29.98
CA ILE A 435 19.81 -18.55 29.95
C ILE A 435 20.63 -18.75 31.22
N MET A 436 20.38 -19.85 31.89
CA MET A 436 21.17 -20.26 33.06
C MET A 436 22.53 -20.71 32.58
N GLY A 437 23.57 -20.05 33.08
CA GLY A 437 24.93 -20.55 32.96
C GLY A 437 25.16 -21.82 33.82
N GLU A 438 26.43 -22.27 33.90
CA GLU A 438 26.82 -23.34 34.83
C GLU A 438 26.64 -22.85 36.27
N SER A 439 25.49 -23.14 36.85
CA SER A 439 25.09 -22.78 38.19
C SER A 439 24.81 -24.05 39.01
N ASP A 440 24.82 -23.94 40.31
CA ASP A 440 24.46 -25.06 41.21
C ASP A 440 23.04 -25.59 40.91
N GLU A 441 22.13 -24.72 40.44
CA GLU A 441 20.76 -25.10 40.01
C GLU A 441 20.78 -25.96 38.74
N LEU A 442 21.64 -25.64 37.76
CA LEU A 442 21.76 -26.44 36.54
C LEU A 442 22.42 -27.78 36.86
N VAL A 443 23.45 -27.78 37.74
CA VAL A 443 24.10 -28.99 38.23
C VAL A 443 23.06 -29.90 38.87
N ALA A 444 22.25 -29.39 39.79
CA ALA A 444 21.18 -30.15 40.45
C ALA A 444 20.14 -30.70 39.48
N ALA A 445 19.76 -29.90 38.45
CA ALA A 445 18.80 -30.34 37.43
C ALA A 445 19.34 -31.48 36.54
N VAL A 446 20.65 -31.44 36.23
CA VAL A 446 21.35 -32.51 35.49
C VAL A 446 21.40 -33.80 36.35
N ASP A 447 21.76 -33.69 37.64
CA ASP A 447 21.80 -34.84 38.54
C ASP A 447 20.40 -35.46 38.71
N ALA A 448 19.39 -34.66 38.96
CA ALA A 448 17.99 -35.11 39.05
C ALA A 448 17.50 -35.79 37.76
N ALA A 449 17.92 -35.30 36.57
CA ALA A 449 17.57 -35.91 35.31
C ALA A 449 18.24 -37.30 35.15
N ILE A 450 19.45 -37.46 35.58
CA ILE A 450 20.17 -38.75 35.58
C ILE A 450 19.49 -39.72 36.55
N GLU A 451 19.20 -39.28 37.78
CA GLU A 451 18.55 -40.11 38.81
C GLU A 451 17.11 -40.50 38.43
N GLY A 452 16.36 -39.58 37.82
CA GLY A 452 14.98 -39.81 37.41
C GLY A 452 14.85 -40.69 36.16
N ASN A 453 15.94 -40.96 35.42
CA ASN A 453 15.92 -41.76 34.19
C ASN A 453 17.07 -42.79 34.17
N PRO A 454 17.14 -43.72 35.15
CA PRO A 454 18.26 -44.65 35.31
C PRO A 454 18.50 -45.54 34.08
N ASP A 455 17.41 -46.01 33.41
CA ASP A 455 17.51 -46.86 32.22
C ASP A 455 18.15 -46.15 31.03
N VAL A 456 17.90 -44.81 30.91
CA VAL A 456 18.50 -44.01 29.85
C VAL A 456 19.97 -43.73 30.17
N ALA A 457 20.27 -43.42 31.42
CA ALA A 457 21.64 -43.19 31.89
C ALA A 457 22.53 -44.43 31.70
N GLU A 458 22.00 -45.65 31.98
CA GLU A 458 22.70 -46.93 31.72
C GLU A 458 22.95 -47.15 30.22
N LYS A 459 21.99 -46.85 29.36
CA LYS A 459 22.19 -46.96 27.92
C LYS A 459 23.29 -46.01 27.40
N VAL A 460 23.36 -44.81 27.93
CA VAL A 460 24.41 -43.83 27.58
C VAL A 460 25.79 -44.35 28.08
N ARG A 461 25.91 -44.81 29.34
CA ARG A 461 27.13 -45.45 29.88
C ARG A 461 27.55 -46.67 29.09
N GLY A 462 26.58 -47.44 28.54
CA GLY A 462 26.81 -48.60 27.67
C GLY A 462 27.16 -48.27 26.22
N GLY A 463 27.45 -46.99 25.89
CA GLY A 463 27.92 -46.54 24.59
C GLY A 463 26.82 -46.09 23.61
N LYS A 464 25.53 -46.07 24.00
CA LYS A 464 24.43 -45.53 23.17
C LYS A 464 24.29 -44.01 23.38
N VAL A 465 25.31 -43.24 22.94
CA VAL A 465 25.38 -41.78 23.14
C VAL A 465 24.13 -41.03 22.60
N GLN A 466 23.48 -41.56 21.58
CA GLN A 466 22.27 -40.93 21.04
C GLN A 466 21.10 -40.84 22.04
N ALA A 467 21.09 -41.70 23.08
CA ALA A 467 20.05 -41.67 24.11
C ALA A 467 20.14 -40.44 25.04
N ILE A 468 21.28 -39.71 25.02
CA ILE A 468 21.52 -38.51 25.85
C ILE A 468 20.45 -37.41 25.56
N GLY A 469 19.88 -37.38 24.35
CA GLY A 469 18.83 -36.42 24.00
C GLY A 469 17.59 -36.48 24.89
N ALA A 470 17.24 -37.65 25.41
CA ALA A 470 16.15 -37.82 26.37
C ALA A 470 16.45 -37.17 27.74
N LEU A 471 17.69 -37.25 28.19
CA LEU A 471 18.15 -36.62 29.44
C LEU A 471 18.22 -35.08 29.26
N VAL A 472 18.74 -34.62 28.11
CA VAL A 472 18.71 -33.19 27.77
C VAL A 472 17.25 -32.66 27.80
N GLY A 473 16.29 -33.39 27.19
CA GLY A 473 14.89 -33.03 27.25
C GLY A 473 14.30 -32.96 28.66
N ALA A 474 14.72 -33.86 29.56
CA ALA A 474 14.33 -33.85 30.99
C ALA A 474 14.87 -32.62 31.72
N VAL A 475 16.16 -32.28 31.53
CA VAL A 475 16.76 -31.06 32.11
C VAL A 475 16.07 -29.81 31.56
N MET A 476 15.87 -29.72 30.23
CA MET A 476 15.19 -28.59 29.61
C MET A 476 13.78 -28.39 30.16
N LYS A 477 13.03 -29.46 30.40
CA LYS A 477 11.71 -29.41 31.02
C LYS A 477 11.75 -28.89 32.46
N THR A 478 12.70 -29.38 33.27
CA THR A 478 12.88 -28.96 34.68
C THR A 478 13.30 -27.49 34.77
N THR A 479 14.20 -27.06 33.91
CA THR A 479 14.69 -25.66 33.84
C THR A 479 13.76 -24.74 33.07
N ARG A 480 12.60 -25.22 32.59
CA ARG A 480 11.61 -24.46 31.77
C ARG A 480 12.24 -23.83 30.54
N GLY A 481 13.18 -24.50 29.90
CA GLY A 481 13.87 -24.03 28.70
C GLY A 481 14.96 -22.99 28.95
N LYS A 482 15.30 -22.70 30.20
CA LYS A 482 16.36 -21.73 30.58
C LYS A 482 17.78 -22.29 30.51
N ALA A 483 17.95 -23.59 30.45
CA ALA A 483 19.28 -24.19 30.30
C ALA A 483 19.72 -24.13 28.82
N ASP A 484 21.04 -23.95 28.59
CA ASP A 484 21.63 -24.14 27.27
C ASP A 484 21.76 -25.63 26.95
N ALA A 485 21.12 -26.09 25.87
CA ALA A 485 21.11 -27.50 25.51
C ALA A 485 22.48 -28.07 25.20
N ALA A 486 23.39 -27.25 24.66
CA ALA A 486 24.78 -27.68 24.39
C ALA A 486 25.56 -27.87 25.70
N THR A 487 25.45 -26.95 26.64
CA THR A 487 26.03 -27.02 27.99
C THR A 487 25.49 -28.22 28.75
N VAL A 488 24.15 -28.41 28.73
CA VAL A 488 23.51 -29.57 29.37
C VAL A 488 24.04 -30.88 28.79
N LYS A 489 24.13 -30.97 27.46
CA LYS A 489 24.65 -32.16 26.78
C LYS A 489 26.09 -32.43 27.19
N ARG A 490 26.98 -31.45 27.22
CA ARG A 490 28.35 -31.56 27.65
C ARG A 490 28.44 -32.05 29.11
N MET A 491 27.68 -31.44 30.01
CA MET A 491 27.65 -31.84 31.43
C MET A 491 27.17 -33.29 31.63
N LEU A 492 26.19 -33.74 30.85
CA LEU A 492 25.69 -35.11 30.85
C LEU A 492 26.74 -36.07 30.29
N GLU A 493 27.47 -35.69 29.23
CA GLU A 493 28.56 -36.48 28.65
C GLU A 493 29.72 -36.66 29.67
N GLU A 494 30.16 -35.57 30.30
CA GLU A 494 31.19 -35.57 31.34
C GLU A 494 30.83 -36.50 32.53
N ARG A 495 29.53 -36.51 32.94
CA ARG A 495 29.09 -37.32 34.10
C ARG A 495 28.79 -38.77 33.79
N LEU A 496 28.39 -39.09 32.57
CA LEU A 496 27.96 -40.43 32.20
C LEU A 496 29.04 -41.23 31.46
N ILE A 497 29.90 -40.55 30.71
CA ILE A 497 30.87 -41.19 29.83
C ILE A 497 32.29 -40.98 30.33
N GLY A 498 32.55 -39.90 31.07
CA GLY A 498 33.85 -39.52 31.59
C GLY A 498 34.84 -39.27 30.46
N SER A 499 35.03 -38.01 30.06
CA SER A 499 36.08 -37.65 29.12
C SER A 499 37.41 -37.44 29.84
#